data_718b57311fefd4225ed16444315bb191
#
_entry.id   718b57311fefd4225ed16444315bb191
#
_cell.length_a   1.000
_cell.length_b   1.000
_cell.length_c   1.000
_cell.angle_alpha   90.00
_cell.angle_beta   90.00
_cell.angle_gamma   90.00
#
_symmetry.space_group_name_H-M   'P 1'
#
loop_
_entity.id
_entity.type
_entity.pdbx_description
1 polymer ?
#
loop_
_entity_poly.entity_id
_entity_poly.type
_entity_poly.pdbx_seq_one_letter_code
_entity_poly.pdbx_strand_id
1 'polypeptide(L)'
;MSEWSNFTTIVRGKGMWLFDDHGTKYLDGVASMWCNVWGHSRRELVNTIIKQTKKLQHSPLFNFTNEPSEILSKKLIGICPGMSSVFFTDNGSTAMEVSIKIALQYWKNIGLENKTKIATLENGYHGDTFGAMSVGYVPEFFSKFKSKLFQTIQFKVPNSYHLPKNMTIKEFEDKCIERIENRF
;
A
#
# COMPACT_ATOMS: atom_id res chain seq x y z
N MET A 1 7.89 8.28 -20.27
CA MET A 1 9.10 7.43 -20.48
C MET A 1 9.99 7.94 -21.59
N SER A 2 9.51 8.73 -22.52
CA SER A 2 10.31 9.35 -23.60
C SER A 2 11.31 10.41 -23.12
N GLU A 3 11.19 10.90 -21.89
CA GLU A 3 12.09 11.93 -21.31
C GLU A 3 13.30 11.37 -20.58
N TRP A 4 13.37 10.04 -20.42
CA TRP A 4 14.44 9.36 -19.68
C TRP A 4 15.42 8.74 -20.67
N SER A 5 16.41 9.50 -21.09
CA SER A 5 17.39 9.06 -22.10
C SER A 5 18.63 8.37 -21.51
N ASN A 6 18.95 8.61 -20.22
CA ASN A 6 20.16 8.07 -19.59
C ASN A 6 19.81 7.44 -18.23
N PHE A 7 19.78 6.12 -18.18
CA PHE A 7 19.61 5.38 -16.94
C PHE A 7 20.96 5.00 -16.34
N THR A 8 21.12 5.24 -15.05
CA THR A 8 22.24 4.72 -14.29
C THR A 8 22.03 3.25 -13.97
N THR A 9 22.96 2.39 -14.33
CA THR A 9 22.88 0.94 -14.05
C THR A 9 23.42 0.66 -12.66
N ILE A 10 22.54 0.30 -11.72
CA ILE A 10 22.94 -0.10 -10.37
C ILE A 10 23.30 -1.59 -10.37
N VAL A 11 24.53 -1.90 -9.97
CA VAL A 11 25.06 -3.27 -9.96
C VAL A 11 25.27 -3.87 -8.58
N ARG A 12 25.26 -3.05 -7.53
CA ARG A 12 25.50 -3.49 -6.15
C ARG A 12 24.85 -2.57 -5.13
N GLY A 13 24.41 -3.13 -4.01
CA GLY A 13 23.97 -2.40 -2.83
C GLY A 13 24.65 -2.94 -1.57
N LYS A 14 24.97 -2.06 -0.60
CA LYS A 14 25.48 -2.43 0.72
C LYS A 14 25.06 -1.41 1.79
N GLY A 15 24.35 -1.85 2.81
CA GLY A 15 23.79 -0.95 3.82
C GLY A 15 22.89 0.09 3.17
N MET A 16 23.14 1.37 3.36
CA MET A 16 22.39 2.49 2.77
C MET A 16 22.90 2.94 1.40
N TRP A 17 23.82 2.20 0.78
CA TRP A 17 24.53 2.64 -0.40
C TRP A 17 24.24 1.74 -1.60
N LEU A 18 23.98 2.40 -2.75
CA LEU A 18 23.96 1.80 -4.09
C LEU A 18 25.22 2.15 -4.84
N PHE A 19 25.62 1.31 -5.78
CA PHE A 19 26.80 1.52 -6.62
C PHE A 19 26.44 1.18 -8.07
N ASP A 20 26.83 2.08 -8.98
CA ASP A 20 26.67 1.84 -10.41
C ASP A 20 27.81 1.01 -11.00
N ASP A 21 27.72 0.75 -12.30
CA ASP A 21 28.71 0.03 -13.11
C ASP A 21 30.01 0.79 -13.29
N HIS A 22 30.07 2.10 -13.01
CA HIS A 22 31.24 2.92 -12.98
C HIS A 22 31.87 3.04 -11.58
N GLY A 23 31.26 2.42 -10.57
CA GLY A 23 31.73 2.48 -9.19
C GLY A 23 31.26 3.71 -8.42
N THR A 24 30.45 4.57 -9.01
CA THR A 24 29.88 5.73 -8.31
C THR A 24 28.95 5.28 -7.20
N LYS A 25 29.02 5.99 -6.08
CA LYS A 25 28.27 5.65 -4.85
C LYS A 25 27.11 6.62 -4.66
N TYR A 26 25.92 6.08 -4.46
CA TYR A 26 24.68 6.82 -4.22
C TYR A 26 24.10 6.48 -2.86
N LEU A 27 23.65 7.50 -2.12
CA LEU A 27 22.86 7.28 -0.89
C LEU A 27 21.41 6.91 -1.26
N ASP A 28 20.97 5.74 -0.84
CA ASP A 28 19.59 5.30 -1.00
C ASP A 28 18.72 5.84 0.15
N GLY A 29 18.39 7.13 0.07
CA GLY A 29 17.64 7.83 1.10
C GLY A 29 16.15 7.44 1.21
N VAL A 30 15.64 6.65 0.26
CA VAL A 30 14.25 6.17 0.22
C VAL A 30 14.12 4.65 0.38
N ALA A 31 15.21 3.99 0.79
CA ALA A 31 15.27 2.53 0.97
C ALA A 31 14.71 1.76 -0.25
N SER A 32 15.13 2.18 -1.46
CA SER A 32 14.65 1.63 -2.75
C SER A 32 13.11 1.57 -2.81
N MET A 33 12.48 2.73 -2.62
CA MET A 33 11.02 2.87 -2.55
C MET A 33 10.42 1.98 -1.45
N TRP A 34 10.98 2.11 -0.24
CA TRP A 34 10.55 1.47 1.01
C TRP A 34 10.74 -0.06 1.10
N CYS A 35 11.38 -0.68 0.10
CA CYS A 35 11.56 -2.14 0.06
C CYS A 35 12.76 -2.63 0.87
N ASN A 36 13.80 -1.82 1.03
CA ASN A 36 15.06 -2.19 1.71
C ASN A 36 15.25 -1.51 3.08
N VAL A 37 14.22 -1.56 3.92
CA VAL A 37 14.19 -0.89 5.25
C VAL A 37 15.36 -1.28 6.15
N TRP A 38 15.88 -2.49 6.01
CA TRP A 38 17.00 -3.03 6.77
C TRP A 38 18.37 -2.83 6.13
N GLY A 39 18.40 -2.15 4.98
CA GLY A 39 19.58 -1.93 4.17
C GLY A 39 19.90 -3.07 3.20
N HIS A 40 20.67 -2.71 2.17
CA HIS A 40 21.09 -3.63 1.10
C HIS A 40 22.05 -4.70 1.59
N SER A 41 21.93 -5.90 1.04
CA SER A 41 22.82 -7.05 1.29
C SER A 41 22.94 -7.45 2.76
N ARG A 42 21.87 -7.26 3.52
CA ARG A 42 21.85 -7.68 4.92
C ARG A 42 21.96 -9.20 5.02
N ARG A 43 23.03 -9.66 5.65
CA ARG A 43 23.45 -11.08 5.67
C ARG A 43 22.35 -12.02 6.16
N GLU A 44 21.63 -11.62 7.21
CA GLU A 44 20.56 -12.45 7.80
C GLU A 44 19.40 -12.66 6.83
N LEU A 45 19.00 -11.61 6.10
CA LEU A 45 17.94 -11.68 5.08
C LEU A 45 18.39 -12.51 3.88
N VAL A 46 19.59 -12.25 3.36
CA VAL A 46 20.16 -12.99 2.22
C VAL A 46 20.24 -14.48 2.54
N ASN A 47 20.78 -14.86 3.70
CA ASN A 47 20.90 -16.26 4.11
C ASN A 47 19.54 -16.92 4.29
N THR A 48 18.53 -16.21 4.81
CA THR A 48 17.17 -16.72 4.96
C THR A 48 16.54 -17.01 3.61
N ILE A 49 16.70 -16.11 2.63
CA ILE A 49 16.20 -16.29 1.25
C ILE A 49 16.88 -17.50 0.61
N ILE A 50 18.21 -17.61 0.70
CA ILE A 50 18.97 -18.73 0.15
C ILE A 50 18.50 -20.05 0.76
N LYS A 51 18.35 -20.11 2.09
CA LYS A 51 17.89 -21.31 2.79
C LYS A 51 16.48 -21.71 2.36
N GLN A 52 15.55 -20.75 2.28
CA GLN A 52 14.18 -21.04 1.88
C GLN A 52 14.09 -21.47 0.42
N THR A 53 14.82 -20.81 -0.49
CA THR A 53 14.84 -21.13 -1.91
C THR A 53 15.37 -22.57 -2.18
N LYS A 54 16.35 -23.02 -1.40
CA LYS A 54 16.84 -24.42 -1.45
C LYS A 54 15.81 -25.44 -0.94
N LYS A 55 14.92 -25.03 -0.01
CA LYS A 55 13.88 -25.90 0.57
C LYS A 55 12.63 -25.94 -0.31
N LEU A 56 12.10 -24.78 -0.66
CA LEU A 56 10.87 -24.59 -1.40
C LEU A 56 10.79 -23.16 -1.92
N GLN A 57 10.77 -22.95 -3.23
CA GLN A 57 10.67 -21.65 -3.88
C GLN A 57 9.24 -21.12 -3.85
N HIS A 58 8.29 -22.00 -4.18
CA HIS A 58 6.87 -21.65 -4.27
C HIS A 58 6.00 -22.86 -3.99
N SER A 59 4.86 -22.64 -3.38
CA SER A 59 3.69 -23.53 -3.40
C SER A 59 2.42 -22.69 -3.43
N PRO A 60 1.37 -23.12 -4.12
CA PRO A 60 0.11 -22.41 -4.12
C PRO A 60 -0.50 -22.42 -2.70
N LEU A 61 -1.23 -21.36 -2.34
CA LEU A 61 -2.05 -21.33 -1.13
C LEU A 61 -3.51 -21.75 -1.41
N PHE A 62 -3.75 -22.36 -2.55
CA PHE A 62 -5.03 -22.95 -2.92
C PHE A 62 -5.05 -24.41 -2.54
N ASN A 63 -5.74 -24.76 -1.48
CA ASN A 63 -5.77 -26.09 -0.82
C ASN A 63 -4.44 -26.56 -0.24
N PHE A 64 -3.41 -25.73 -0.23
CA PHE A 64 -2.11 -26.01 0.36
C PHE A 64 -1.70 -24.86 1.27
N THR A 65 -0.72 -25.10 2.11
CA THR A 65 -0.04 -24.09 2.91
C THR A 65 1.46 -24.35 2.91
N ASN A 66 2.23 -23.41 3.41
CA ASN A 66 3.66 -23.55 3.62
C ASN A 66 4.09 -22.87 4.93
N GLU A 67 5.18 -23.34 5.49
CA GLU A 67 5.68 -22.89 6.80
C GLU A 67 5.90 -21.37 6.88
N PRO A 68 6.51 -20.66 5.89
CA PRO A 68 6.65 -19.21 5.95
C PRO A 68 5.32 -18.45 6.02
N SER A 69 4.32 -18.86 5.23
CA SER A 69 3.02 -18.19 5.22
C SER A 69 2.26 -18.41 6.52
N GLU A 70 2.33 -19.59 7.12
CA GLU A 70 1.72 -19.88 8.42
C GLU A 70 2.35 -19.06 9.55
N ILE A 71 3.69 -19.01 9.61
CA ILE A 71 4.41 -18.24 10.61
C ILE A 71 4.07 -16.74 10.48
N LEU A 72 4.07 -16.22 9.25
CA LEU A 72 3.77 -14.81 9.01
C LEU A 72 2.31 -14.50 9.37
N SER A 73 1.35 -15.35 8.98
CA SER A 73 -0.06 -15.18 9.33
C SER A 73 -0.28 -15.12 10.83
N LYS A 74 0.31 -16.04 11.59
CA LYS A 74 0.22 -16.06 13.04
C LYS A 74 0.76 -14.77 13.68
N LYS A 75 1.90 -14.26 13.18
CA LYS A 75 2.48 -12.99 13.66
C LYS A 75 1.59 -11.80 13.35
N LEU A 76 1.06 -11.72 12.12
CA LEU A 76 0.18 -10.61 11.70
C LEU A 76 -1.12 -10.58 12.51
N ILE A 77 -1.77 -11.73 12.69
CA ILE A 77 -2.99 -11.85 13.53
C ILE A 77 -2.68 -11.43 14.98
N GLY A 78 -1.52 -11.80 15.50
CA GLY A 78 -1.10 -11.44 16.86
C GLY A 78 -0.94 -9.95 17.11
N ILE A 79 -0.65 -9.16 16.08
CA ILE A 79 -0.50 -7.70 16.18
C ILE A 79 -1.71 -6.91 15.67
N CYS A 80 -2.73 -7.59 15.15
CA CYS A 80 -3.96 -7.00 14.62
C CYS A 80 -5.18 -7.52 15.40
N PRO A 81 -5.52 -6.93 16.56
CA PRO A 81 -6.64 -7.39 17.38
C PRO A 81 -7.94 -7.45 16.58
N GLY A 82 -8.72 -8.51 16.75
CA GLY A 82 -10.00 -8.72 16.06
C GLY A 82 -9.89 -9.34 14.67
N MET A 83 -8.68 -9.51 14.12
CA MET A 83 -8.48 -10.24 12.86
C MET A 83 -8.23 -11.72 13.11
N SER A 84 -8.75 -12.58 12.23
CA SER A 84 -8.64 -14.05 12.33
C SER A 84 -7.97 -14.70 11.12
N SER A 85 -7.81 -13.97 10.04
CA SER A 85 -7.29 -14.49 8.77
C SER A 85 -6.41 -13.46 8.06
N VAL A 86 -5.51 -13.97 7.21
CA VAL A 86 -4.62 -13.16 6.36
C VAL A 86 -4.83 -13.59 4.91
N PHE A 87 -5.00 -12.62 4.03
CA PHE A 87 -4.99 -12.83 2.59
C PHE A 87 -3.72 -12.20 2.01
N PHE A 88 -2.86 -13.04 1.42
CA PHE A 88 -1.62 -12.59 0.80
C PHE A 88 -1.84 -12.14 -0.64
N THR A 89 -1.19 -11.04 -1.01
CA THR A 89 -1.17 -10.48 -2.35
C THR A 89 0.26 -10.11 -2.74
N ASP A 90 0.48 -9.80 -4.03
CA ASP A 90 1.83 -9.53 -4.55
C ASP A 90 2.39 -8.17 -4.13
N ASN A 91 1.50 -7.20 -3.91
CA ASN A 91 1.88 -5.82 -3.58
C ASN A 91 0.70 -5.04 -2.95
N GLY A 92 0.95 -3.78 -2.55
CA GLY A 92 -0.05 -2.92 -1.94
C GLY A 92 -1.26 -2.62 -2.82
N SER A 93 -1.06 -2.43 -4.14
CA SER A 93 -2.17 -2.17 -5.07
C SER A 93 -3.12 -3.35 -5.15
N THR A 94 -2.59 -4.57 -5.28
CA THR A 94 -3.41 -5.79 -5.31
C THR A 94 -4.06 -6.08 -3.95
N ALA A 95 -3.42 -5.72 -2.83
CA ALA A 95 -4.03 -5.78 -1.51
C ALA A 95 -5.24 -4.83 -1.42
N MET A 96 -5.14 -3.63 -1.99
CA MET A 96 -6.26 -2.69 -2.04
C MET A 96 -7.41 -3.22 -2.90
N GLU A 97 -7.14 -3.80 -4.09
CA GLU A 97 -8.16 -4.43 -4.93
C GLU A 97 -8.91 -5.54 -4.18
N VAL A 98 -8.20 -6.39 -3.46
CA VAL A 98 -8.81 -7.46 -2.65
C VAL A 98 -9.61 -6.89 -1.50
N SER A 99 -9.12 -5.85 -0.82
CA SER A 99 -9.84 -5.19 0.27
C SER A 99 -11.18 -4.60 -0.18
N ILE A 100 -11.22 -3.96 -1.35
CA ILE A 100 -12.46 -3.45 -1.97
C ILE A 100 -13.43 -4.62 -2.23
N LYS A 101 -12.95 -5.70 -2.83
CA LYS A 101 -13.76 -6.89 -3.11
C LYS A 101 -14.33 -7.51 -1.83
N ILE A 102 -13.50 -7.65 -0.79
CA ILE A 102 -13.93 -8.19 0.50
C ILE A 102 -15.03 -7.32 1.12
N ALA A 103 -14.85 -5.99 1.11
CA ALA A 103 -15.83 -5.06 1.65
C ALA A 103 -17.18 -5.17 0.93
N LEU A 104 -17.18 -5.16 -0.40
CA LEU A 104 -18.40 -5.30 -1.21
C LEU A 104 -19.07 -6.67 -0.99
N GLN A 105 -18.28 -7.74 -0.98
CA GLN A 105 -18.81 -9.10 -0.74
C GLN A 105 -19.39 -9.26 0.66
N TYR A 106 -18.77 -8.67 1.68
CA TYR A 106 -19.28 -8.69 3.05
C TYR A 106 -20.70 -8.11 3.12
N TRP A 107 -20.90 -6.89 2.59
CA TRP A 107 -22.22 -6.26 2.61
C TRP A 107 -23.27 -7.04 1.84
N LYS A 108 -22.89 -7.63 0.71
CA LYS A 108 -23.76 -8.52 -0.04
C LYS A 108 -24.17 -9.77 0.76
N ASN A 109 -23.20 -10.40 1.44
CA ASN A 109 -23.46 -11.63 2.21
C ASN A 109 -24.42 -11.43 3.39
N ILE A 110 -24.47 -10.22 3.97
CA ILE A 110 -25.41 -9.89 5.06
C ILE A 110 -26.71 -9.24 4.55
N GLY A 111 -26.98 -9.29 3.24
CA GLY A 111 -28.24 -8.81 2.63
C GLY A 111 -28.31 -7.30 2.41
N LEU A 112 -27.20 -6.56 2.53
CA LEU A 112 -27.13 -5.11 2.31
C LEU A 112 -26.47 -4.80 0.96
N GLU A 113 -27.00 -5.36 -0.13
CA GLU A 113 -26.42 -5.29 -1.49
C GLU A 113 -26.28 -3.86 -2.03
N ASN A 114 -27.08 -2.91 -1.55
CA ASN A 114 -27.02 -1.50 -1.95
C ASN A 114 -25.84 -0.73 -1.34
N LYS A 115 -25.11 -1.31 -0.39
CA LYS A 115 -23.90 -0.71 0.19
C LYS A 115 -22.69 -0.90 -0.73
N THR A 116 -22.67 -0.17 -1.83
CA THR A 116 -21.61 -0.24 -2.86
C THR A 116 -20.75 1.03 -2.94
N LYS A 117 -21.14 2.09 -2.21
CA LYS A 117 -20.38 3.35 -2.22
C LYS A 117 -19.15 3.23 -1.33
N ILE A 118 -18.03 3.73 -1.82
CA ILE A 118 -16.75 3.75 -1.11
C ILE A 118 -16.39 5.21 -0.78
N ALA A 119 -16.11 5.46 0.50
CA ALA A 119 -15.62 6.73 0.98
C ALA A 119 -14.08 6.72 1.03
N THR A 120 -13.47 7.84 0.64
CA THR A 120 -12.01 7.99 0.58
C THR A 120 -11.57 9.36 1.06
N LEU A 121 -10.32 9.48 1.49
CA LEU A 121 -9.69 10.76 1.77
C LEU A 121 -8.97 11.29 0.52
N GLU A 122 -9.02 12.60 0.31
CA GLU A 122 -8.26 13.26 -0.75
C GLU A 122 -6.74 13.03 -0.57
N ASN A 123 -6.00 13.00 -1.67
CA ASN A 123 -4.54 12.86 -1.70
C ASN A 123 -3.99 11.56 -1.08
N GLY A 124 -4.82 10.55 -0.89
CA GLY A 124 -4.38 9.21 -0.51
C GLY A 124 -3.85 8.46 -1.74
N TYR A 125 -2.62 7.96 -1.70
CA TYR A 125 -2.08 7.06 -2.72
C TYR A 125 -2.22 5.61 -2.25
N HIS A 126 -2.88 4.77 -3.05
CA HIS A 126 -3.12 3.35 -2.73
C HIS A 126 -2.59 2.39 -3.80
N GLY A 127 -1.94 2.89 -4.83
CA GLY A 127 -1.34 2.10 -5.91
C GLY A 127 -1.88 2.44 -7.30
N ASP A 128 -1.38 1.74 -8.32
CA ASP A 128 -1.57 2.07 -9.74
C ASP A 128 -2.53 1.13 -10.47
N THR A 129 -3.21 0.21 -9.80
CA THR A 129 -4.32 -0.54 -10.38
C THR A 129 -5.59 0.30 -10.42
N PHE A 130 -6.55 -0.02 -11.29
CA PHE A 130 -7.75 0.80 -11.45
C PHE A 130 -8.57 0.98 -10.17
N GLY A 131 -8.74 -0.06 -9.38
CA GLY A 131 -9.41 0.04 -8.08
C GLY A 131 -8.60 0.85 -7.08
N ALA A 132 -7.29 0.62 -6.97
CA ALA A 132 -6.41 1.39 -6.10
C ALA A 132 -6.38 2.87 -6.49
N MET A 133 -6.29 3.22 -7.79
CA MET A 133 -6.38 4.59 -8.30
C MET A 133 -7.76 5.22 -8.02
N SER A 134 -8.83 4.43 -8.03
CA SER A 134 -10.19 4.94 -7.78
C SER A 134 -10.37 5.36 -6.32
N VAL A 135 -9.82 4.60 -5.38
CA VAL A 135 -9.89 4.92 -3.94
C VAL A 135 -8.77 5.84 -3.45
N GLY A 136 -7.68 5.96 -4.23
CA GLY A 136 -6.52 6.79 -3.90
C GLY A 136 -6.17 7.74 -5.03
N TYR A 137 -7.13 8.56 -5.47
CA TYR A 137 -6.95 9.41 -6.63
C TYR A 137 -6.00 10.58 -6.35
N VAL A 138 -4.86 10.58 -7.05
CA VAL A 138 -3.87 11.66 -7.06
C VAL A 138 -3.83 12.26 -8.48
N PRO A 139 -4.33 13.50 -8.68
CA PRO A 139 -4.48 14.11 -10.01
C PRO A 139 -3.19 14.12 -10.84
N GLU A 140 -2.05 14.38 -10.20
CA GLU A 140 -0.73 14.47 -10.83
C GLU A 140 -0.33 13.16 -11.53
N PHE A 141 -0.76 12.01 -10.99
CA PHE A 141 -0.42 10.70 -11.52
C PHE A 141 -1.54 10.12 -12.40
N PHE A 142 -2.82 10.36 -12.04
CA PHE A 142 -3.94 9.58 -12.53
C PHE A 142 -4.92 10.33 -13.43
N SER A 143 -4.70 11.62 -13.71
CA SER A 143 -5.62 12.45 -14.53
C SER A 143 -5.97 11.83 -15.89
N LYS A 144 -5.00 11.18 -16.54
CA LYS A 144 -5.18 10.49 -17.83
C LYS A 144 -6.14 9.29 -17.77
N PHE A 145 -6.31 8.69 -16.59
CA PHE A 145 -7.15 7.51 -16.37
C PHE A 145 -8.51 7.84 -15.74
N LYS A 146 -8.76 9.09 -15.36
CA LYS A 146 -9.94 9.53 -14.61
C LYS A 146 -11.26 8.98 -15.16
N SER A 147 -11.42 8.95 -16.48
CA SER A 147 -12.65 8.47 -17.14
C SER A 147 -12.90 6.96 -17.01
N LYS A 148 -11.90 6.20 -16.54
CA LYS A 148 -11.96 4.74 -16.37
C LYS A 148 -12.06 4.31 -14.92
N LEU A 149 -11.95 5.26 -13.97
CA LEU A 149 -12.04 5.00 -12.55
C LEU A 149 -13.49 4.99 -12.09
N PHE A 150 -13.82 4.14 -11.12
CA PHE A 150 -15.14 4.21 -10.50
C PHE A 150 -15.21 5.40 -9.52
N GLN A 151 -16.41 5.87 -9.29
CA GLN A 151 -16.65 7.02 -8.41
C GLN A 151 -16.55 6.66 -6.95
N THR A 152 -15.92 7.53 -6.15
CA THR A 152 -15.84 7.45 -4.70
C THR A 152 -16.42 8.73 -4.07
N ILE A 153 -16.81 8.65 -2.81
CA ILE A 153 -17.18 9.82 -2.01
C ILE A 153 -15.89 10.33 -1.36
N GLN A 154 -15.36 11.45 -1.88
CA GLN A 154 -14.12 12.02 -1.38
C GLN A 154 -14.35 13.02 -0.25
N PHE A 155 -13.56 12.91 0.81
CA PHE A 155 -13.52 13.82 1.93
C PHE A 155 -12.15 14.48 2.03
N LYS A 156 -12.14 15.73 2.50
CA LYS A 156 -10.90 16.46 2.76
C LYS A 156 -10.12 15.82 3.91
N VAL A 157 -8.81 15.77 3.76
CA VAL A 157 -7.91 15.33 4.82
C VAL A 157 -7.93 16.35 5.96
N PRO A 158 -8.06 15.93 7.23
CA PRO A 158 -7.90 16.82 8.39
C PRO A 158 -6.42 17.19 8.56
N ASN A 159 -5.93 18.11 7.72
CA ASN A 159 -4.54 18.55 7.69
C ASN A 159 -4.30 19.66 8.72
N SER A 160 -3.84 19.28 9.91
CA SER A 160 -3.55 20.20 11.01
C SER A 160 -2.37 21.14 10.76
N TYR A 161 -1.53 20.87 9.74
CA TYR A 161 -0.46 21.78 9.33
C TYR A 161 -0.99 23.05 8.62
N HIS A 162 -2.14 22.95 7.95
CA HIS A 162 -2.80 24.06 7.27
C HIS A 162 -4.15 24.39 7.94
N LEU A 163 -4.11 24.74 9.21
CA LEU A 163 -5.32 25.15 9.94
C LEU A 163 -5.91 26.44 9.37
N PRO A 164 -7.24 26.56 9.27
CA PRO A 164 -7.91 27.83 9.02
C PRO A 164 -7.57 28.84 10.11
N LYS A 165 -7.48 30.12 9.74
CA LYS A 165 -7.25 31.21 10.70
C LYS A 165 -8.29 31.14 11.81
N ASN A 166 -7.84 31.34 13.06
CA ASN A 166 -8.68 31.37 14.27
C ASN A 166 -9.40 30.06 14.60
N MET A 167 -8.83 28.89 14.26
CA MET A 167 -9.36 27.59 14.59
C MET A 167 -8.31 26.76 15.32
N THR A 168 -8.70 26.09 16.38
CA THR A 168 -7.87 25.08 17.06
C THR A 168 -7.84 23.78 16.25
N ILE A 169 -6.84 22.93 16.50
CA ILE A 169 -6.76 21.60 15.88
C ILE A 169 -8.05 20.83 16.13
N LYS A 170 -8.53 20.81 17.38
CA LYS A 170 -9.73 20.07 17.78
C LYS A 170 -10.99 20.55 17.03
N GLU A 171 -11.22 21.86 16.99
CA GLU A 171 -12.36 22.43 16.24
C GLU A 171 -12.30 22.08 14.75
N PHE A 172 -11.09 22.00 14.18
CA PHE A 172 -10.91 21.63 12.78
C PHE A 172 -11.20 20.14 12.56
N GLU A 173 -10.71 19.27 13.43
CA GLU A 173 -10.98 17.82 13.40
C GLU A 173 -12.48 17.55 13.56
N ASP A 174 -13.13 18.17 14.55
CA ASP A 174 -14.57 18.04 14.79
C ASP A 174 -15.38 18.45 13.54
N LYS A 175 -15.02 19.57 12.89
CA LYS A 175 -15.66 19.99 11.62
C LYS A 175 -15.41 19.01 10.46
N CYS A 176 -14.25 18.37 10.42
CA CYS A 176 -14.00 17.34 9.40
C CYS A 176 -14.88 16.12 9.63
N ILE A 177 -15.06 15.68 10.87
CA ILE A 177 -15.96 14.58 11.24
C ILE A 177 -17.41 14.94 10.92
N GLU A 178 -17.88 16.12 11.34
CA GLU A 178 -19.25 16.61 11.04
C GLU A 178 -19.55 16.63 9.54
N ARG A 179 -18.59 17.00 8.69
CA ARG A 179 -18.75 16.95 7.22
C ARG A 179 -18.91 15.52 6.70
N ILE A 180 -18.26 14.55 7.34
CA ILE A 180 -18.41 13.12 6.98
C ILE A 180 -19.82 12.66 7.40
N GLU A 181 -20.23 12.93 8.62
CA GLU A 181 -21.55 12.57 9.16
C GLU A 181 -22.70 13.15 8.33
N ASN A 182 -22.62 14.45 7.97
CA ASN A 182 -23.64 15.13 7.15
C ASN A 182 -23.71 14.60 5.69
N ARG A 183 -22.80 13.73 5.26
CA ARG A 183 -22.78 13.16 3.90
C ARG A 183 -23.45 11.79 3.82
N PHE A 184 -23.66 11.14 4.94
CA PHE A 184 -24.29 9.83 5.06
C PHE A 184 -25.66 9.90 5.74
#